data_ab2eafabd21579845f0c1797b2d8032d
#
_entry.id   ab2eafabd21579845f0c1797b2d8032d
#
_cell.length_a   1.000
_cell.length_b   1.000
_cell.length_c   1.000
_cell.angle_alpha   90.00
_cell.angle_beta   90.00
_cell.angle_gamma   90.00
#
_symmetry.space_group_name_H-M   'P 1'
#
loop_
_entity.id
_entity.type
_entity.pdbx_description
1 polymer ?
#
loop_
_entity_poly.entity_id
_entity_poly.type
_entity_poly.pdbx_seq_one_letter_code
_entity_poly.pdbx_strand_id
1 'polypeptide(L)'
;MSVRTWITYNKDINQTGLMSKTLFVDTVYERAHKLAQTLQENYDRNGYGDTVFDIKEGRKYIKINMINNQESVHAFIDRKTGDVFKPASWRGPAKIARYNLLDDTSYQQCLSRADWAGGYLYIR
;
A
#
# COMPACT_ATOMS: atom_id res chain seq x y z
N MET A 1 -11.52 10.01 0.30
CA MET A 1 -12.48 8.89 0.37
C MET A 1 -12.13 7.98 1.52
N SER A 2 -13.11 7.54 2.26
CA SER A 2 -12.85 6.66 3.39
C SER A 2 -12.68 5.22 2.94
N VAL A 3 -11.95 4.43 3.73
CA VAL A 3 -11.80 3.00 3.48
C VAL A 3 -13.16 2.31 3.46
N ARG A 4 -14.07 2.75 4.31
CA ARG A 4 -15.40 2.17 4.41
C ARG A 4 -16.17 2.32 3.11
N THR A 5 -16.13 3.50 2.51
CA THR A 5 -16.80 3.74 1.22
C THR A 5 -16.20 2.86 0.14
N TRP A 6 -14.89 2.71 0.13
CA TRP A 6 -14.18 1.86 -0.82
C TRP A 6 -14.62 0.41 -0.71
N ILE A 7 -14.70 -0.11 0.50
CA ILE A 7 -15.12 -1.49 0.74
C ILE A 7 -16.54 -1.72 0.25
N THR A 8 -17.44 -0.77 0.50
CA THR A 8 -18.82 -0.87 0.03
C THR A 8 -18.88 -0.95 -1.49
N TYR A 9 -18.14 -0.08 -2.17
CA TYR A 9 -18.09 -0.09 -3.61
C TYR A 9 -17.57 -1.43 -4.14
N ASN A 10 -16.49 -1.91 -3.56
CA ASN A 10 -15.86 -3.17 -3.96
C ASN A 10 -16.81 -4.35 -3.76
N LYS A 11 -17.56 -4.34 -2.68
CA LYS A 11 -18.56 -5.36 -2.40
C LYS A 11 -19.65 -5.38 -3.46
N ASP A 12 -20.10 -4.22 -3.90
CA ASP A 12 -21.12 -4.13 -4.95
C ASP A 12 -20.60 -4.71 -6.25
N ILE A 13 -19.36 -4.46 -6.61
CA ILE A 13 -18.75 -5.04 -7.80
C ILE A 13 -18.74 -6.55 -7.70
N ASN A 14 -18.38 -7.10 -6.55
CA ASN A 14 -18.39 -8.55 -6.36
C ASN A 14 -19.77 -9.14 -6.53
N GLN A 15 -20.77 -8.48 -6.00
CA GLN A 15 -22.15 -8.98 -6.09
C GLN A 15 -22.66 -9.03 -7.52
N THR A 16 -22.24 -8.08 -8.34
CA THR A 16 -22.68 -8.05 -9.72
C THR A 16 -21.87 -8.98 -10.63
N GLY A 17 -20.81 -9.57 -10.09
CA GLY A 17 -19.97 -10.48 -10.86
C GLY A 17 -19.20 -9.80 -11.96
N LEU A 18 -18.91 -8.52 -11.81
CA LEU A 18 -18.20 -7.77 -12.81
C LEU A 18 -16.74 -8.22 -12.92
N MET A 19 -16.17 -7.83 -14.00
CA MET A 19 -14.91 -8.26 -14.57
C MET A 19 -13.78 -8.43 -13.58
N SER A 20 -13.09 -9.56 -13.69
CA SER A 20 -11.98 -9.90 -12.82
C SER A 20 -10.83 -8.89 -12.90
N LYS A 21 -10.61 -8.26 -14.05
CA LYS A 21 -9.57 -7.22 -14.17
C LYS A 21 -9.82 -6.05 -13.22
N THR A 22 -11.06 -5.56 -13.21
CA THR A 22 -11.44 -4.47 -12.30
C THR A 22 -11.31 -4.92 -10.87
N LEU A 23 -11.72 -6.14 -10.58
CA LEU A 23 -11.63 -6.70 -9.24
C LEU A 23 -10.18 -6.76 -8.75
N PHE A 24 -9.23 -7.19 -9.60
CA PHE A 24 -7.84 -7.25 -9.20
C PHE A 24 -7.27 -5.87 -8.92
N VAL A 25 -7.57 -4.88 -9.74
CA VAL A 25 -7.12 -3.50 -9.51
C VAL A 25 -7.71 -2.96 -8.22
N ASP A 26 -9.00 -3.24 -7.98
CA ASP A 26 -9.65 -2.82 -6.75
C ASP A 26 -9.03 -3.50 -5.53
N THR A 27 -8.68 -4.78 -5.66
CA THR A 27 -8.05 -5.52 -4.57
C THR A 27 -6.69 -4.93 -4.22
N VAL A 28 -5.88 -4.58 -5.22
CA VAL A 28 -4.59 -3.95 -4.97
C VAL A 28 -4.77 -2.63 -4.23
N TYR A 29 -5.70 -1.81 -4.68
CA TYR A 29 -5.96 -0.52 -4.04
C TYR A 29 -6.41 -0.70 -2.59
N GLU A 30 -7.33 -1.61 -2.37
CA GLU A 30 -7.84 -1.90 -1.03
C GLU A 30 -6.73 -2.38 -0.09
N ARG A 31 -5.88 -3.28 -0.60
CA ARG A 31 -4.79 -3.83 0.21
C ARG A 31 -3.67 -2.81 0.41
N ALA A 32 -3.46 -1.91 -0.54
CA ALA A 32 -2.55 -0.79 -0.35
C ALA A 32 -3.04 0.13 0.78
N HIS A 33 -4.35 0.37 0.84
CA HIS A 33 -4.95 1.13 1.94
C HIS A 33 -4.74 0.42 3.27
N LYS A 34 -4.92 -0.89 3.28
CA LYS A 34 -4.71 -1.67 4.51
C LYS A 34 -3.27 -1.59 4.97
N LEU A 35 -2.33 -1.65 4.04
CA LEU A 35 -0.92 -1.49 4.38
C LEU A 35 -0.64 -0.11 4.96
N ALA A 36 -1.15 0.95 4.32
CA ALA A 36 -0.97 2.31 4.83
C ALA A 36 -1.57 2.47 6.22
N GLN A 37 -2.73 1.89 6.45
CA GLN A 37 -3.38 1.91 7.76
C GLN A 37 -2.53 1.17 8.80
N THR A 38 -1.99 0.02 8.44
CA THR A 38 -1.13 -0.76 9.32
C THR A 38 0.14 0.02 9.69
N LEU A 39 0.73 0.71 8.72
CA LEU A 39 1.88 1.56 8.95
C LEU A 39 1.54 2.72 9.87
N GLN A 40 0.39 3.34 9.68
CA GLN A 40 -0.05 4.44 10.55
C GLN A 40 -0.23 3.97 11.99
N GLU A 41 -0.86 2.81 12.17
CA GLU A 41 -1.04 2.25 13.51
C GLU A 41 0.30 1.93 14.18
N ASN A 42 1.23 1.39 13.40
CA ASN A 42 2.57 1.11 13.90
C ASN A 42 3.27 2.40 14.32
N TYR A 43 3.16 3.44 13.49
CA TYR A 43 3.75 4.73 13.80
C TYR A 43 3.13 5.33 15.07
N ASP A 44 1.82 5.26 15.18
CA ASP A 44 1.11 5.84 16.33
C ASP A 44 1.56 5.21 17.64
N ARG A 45 1.94 3.92 17.62
CA ARG A 45 2.41 3.23 18.81
C ARG A 45 3.89 3.47 19.11
N ASN A 46 4.72 3.65 18.07
CA ASN A 46 6.17 3.56 18.21
C ASN A 46 6.93 4.79 17.75
N GLY A 47 6.29 5.69 17.03
CA GLY A 47 6.95 6.87 16.47
C GLY A 47 6.73 8.11 17.31
N TYR A 48 7.33 9.19 16.85
CA TYR A 48 7.16 10.50 17.48
C TYR A 48 6.66 11.51 16.47
N GLY A 49 5.72 12.36 16.91
CA GLY A 49 5.27 13.49 16.11
C GLY A 49 4.00 13.18 15.33
N ASP A 50 3.82 13.91 14.26
CA ASP A 50 2.54 13.96 13.53
C ASP A 50 2.63 13.39 12.13
N THR A 51 3.49 12.41 11.90
CA THR A 51 3.63 11.80 10.57
C THR A 51 2.33 11.10 10.18
N VAL A 52 1.87 11.37 8.97
CA VAL A 52 0.69 10.74 8.38
C VAL A 52 1.14 9.91 7.19
N PHE A 53 0.61 8.70 7.10
CA PHE A 53 0.81 7.84 5.94
C PHE A 53 -0.38 8.01 5.01
N ASP A 54 -0.13 8.48 3.80
CA ASP A 54 -1.18 8.80 2.85
C ASP A 54 -0.93 8.08 1.53
N ILE A 55 -2.00 7.85 0.79
CA ILE A 55 -1.92 7.18 -0.50
C ILE A 55 -2.05 8.20 -1.61
N LYS A 56 -1.12 8.14 -2.56
CA LYS A 56 -1.16 8.95 -3.77
C LYS A 56 -1.24 8.03 -4.98
N GLU A 57 -2.30 8.14 -5.74
CA GLU A 57 -2.46 7.32 -6.94
C GLU A 57 -1.76 7.96 -8.12
N GLY A 58 -0.88 7.19 -8.74
CA GLY A 58 -0.30 7.56 -10.01
C GLY A 58 -0.83 6.67 -11.10
N ARG A 59 -0.33 6.87 -12.31
CA ARG A 59 -0.78 6.10 -13.46
C ARG A 59 -0.37 4.63 -13.35
N LYS A 60 0.86 4.36 -12.97
CA LYS A 60 1.40 3.02 -12.88
C LYS A 60 1.49 2.54 -11.42
N TYR A 61 1.80 3.44 -10.52
CA TYR A 61 2.06 3.09 -9.14
C TYR A 61 1.12 3.80 -8.19
N ILE A 62 0.80 3.11 -7.10
CA ILE A 62 0.24 3.72 -5.92
C ILE A 62 1.42 3.98 -4.99
N LYS A 63 1.57 5.22 -4.53
CA LYS A 63 2.61 5.56 -3.56
C LYS A 63 2.02 5.63 -2.17
N ILE A 64 2.72 5.05 -1.21
CA ILE A 64 2.43 5.32 0.20
C ILE A 64 3.45 6.35 0.64
N ASN A 65 2.98 7.55 0.97
CA ASN A 65 3.83 8.67 1.35
C ASN A 65 3.78 8.91 2.86
N MET A 66 4.91 9.34 3.40
CA MET A 66 5.00 9.81 4.78
C MET A 66 5.01 11.33 4.74
N ILE A 67 4.07 11.94 5.44
CA ILE A 67 3.90 13.39 5.42
C ILE A 67 4.04 13.94 6.83
N ASN A 68 5.01 14.82 7.02
CA ASN A 68 5.17 15.62 8.24
C ASN A 68 5.61 17.01 7.79
N ASN A 69 6.77 17.49 8.21
CA ASN A 69 7.32 18.75 7.69
C ASN A 69 7.76 18.62 6.24
N GLN A 70 8.07 17.40 5.83
CA GLN A 70 8.43 17.05 4.45
C GLN A 70 7.57 15.89 4.02
N GLU A 71 7.47 15.71 2.71
CA GLU A 71 6.80 14.54 2.15
C GLU A 71 7.84 13.63 1.52
N SER A 72 7.78 12.35 1.87
CA SER A 72 8.68 11.35 1.30
C SER A 72 7.89 10.11 0.92
N VAL A 73 8.46 9.28 0.04
CA VAL A 73 7.82 8.04 -0.36
C VAL A 73 8.27 6.93 0.56
N HIS A 74 7.31 6.23 1.14
CA HIS A 74 7.59 5.04 1.94
C HIS A 74 7.66 3.79 1.06
N ALA A 75 6.74 3.64 0.12
CA ALA A 75 6.68 2.47 -0.74
C ALA A 75 5.97 2.78 -2.05
N PHE A 76 6.33 2.02 -3.09
CA PHE A 76 5.62 2.02 -4.37
C PHE A 76 4.90 0.69 -4.53
N ILE A 77 3.68 0.73 -5.03
CA ILE A 77 2.89 -0.48 -5.31
C ILE A 77 2.45 -0.44 -6.75
N ASP A 78 2.78 -1.47 -7.52
CA ASP A 78 2.34 -1.56 -8.91
C ASP A 78 0.84 -1.83 -8.92
N ARG A 79 0.09 -0.98 -9.61
CA ARG A 79 -1.36 -1.03 -9.60
C ARG A 79 -1.91 -2.30 -10.27
N LYS A 80 -1.17 -2.86 -11.22
CA LYS A 80 -1.64 -4.02 -11.97
C LYS A 80 -1.21 -5.32 -11.34
N THR A 81 0.03 -5.38 -10.87
CA THR A 81 0.60 -6.64 -10.38
C THR A 81 0.49 -6.80 -8.87
N GLY A 82 0.34 -5.69 -8.14
CA GLY A 82 0.34 -5.72 -6.69
C GLY A 82 1.73 -5.79 -6.07
N ASP A 83 2.77 -5.72 -6.87
CA ASP A 83 4.14 -5.75 -6.35
C ASP A 83 4.43 -4.54 -5.48
N VAL A 84 5.06 -4.77 -4.34
CA VAL A 84 5.45 -3.74 -3.39
C VAL A 84 6.96 -3.54 -3.46
N PHE A 85 7.38 -2.31 -3.68
CA PHE A 85 8.79 -1.95 -3.86
C PHE A 85 9.23 -0.93 -2.83
N LYS A 86 10.49 -1.07 -2.42
CA LYS A 86 11.19 -0.01 -1.72
C LYS A 86 11.40 1.16 -2.70
N PRO A 87 11.32 2.42 -2.25
CA PRO A 87 11.64 3.52 -3.14
C PRO A 87 13.15 3.56 -3.45
N ALA A 88 13.48 3.80 -4.71
CA ALA A 88 14.84 4.15 -5.11
C ALA A 88 15.03 5.65 -5.02
N SER A 89 13.96 6.41 -5.33
CA SER A 89 13.95 7.85 -5.26
C SER A 89 12.49 8.30 -5.12
N TRP A 90 12.29 9.61 -5.05
CA TRP A 90 10.93 10.18 -5.08
C TRP A 90 10.16 9.75 -6.32
N ARG A 91 10.84 9.54 -7.43
CA ARG A 91 10.20 9.31 -8.74
C ARG A 91 9.94 7.87 -9.07
N GLY A 92 10.63 6.94 -8.45
CA GLY A 92 10.48 5.57 -8.86
C GLY A 92 10.95 4.55 -7.86
N PRO A 93 10.53 3.30 -8.06
CA PRO A 93 10.86 2.21 -7.15
C PRO A 93 12.23 1.61 -7.42
N ALA A 94 12.75 0.92 -6.41
CA ALA A 94 13.87 0.02 -6.60
C ALA A 94 13.46 -1.15 -7.49
N LYS A 95 14.43 -1.88 -8.02
CA LYS A 95 14.16 -2.85 -9.09
C LYS A 95 13.45 -4.10 -8.64
N ILE A 96 13.65 -4.54 -7.40
CA ILE A 96 13.18 -5.86 -6.97
C ILE A 96 11.99 -5.71 -6.05
N ALA A 97 10.88 -6.38 -6.39
CA ALA A 97 9.70 -6.39 -5.53
C ALA A 97 10.02 -7.09 -4.21
N ARG A 98 9.49 -6.53 -3.13
CA ARG A 98 9.68 -7.09 -1.79
C ARG A 98 8.52 -7.98 -1.37
N TYR A 99 7.32 -7.59 -1.77
CA TYR A 99 6.08 -8.32 -1.46
C TYR A 99 5.14 -8.19 -2.63
N ASN A 100 4.06 -8.97 -2.58
CA ASN A 100 3.01 -8.85 -3.60
C ASN A 100 1.65 -8.89 -2.91
N LEU A 101 0.83 -7.87 -3.14
CA LEU A 101 -0.45 -7.73 -2.46
C LEU A 101 -1.54 -8.65 -3.02
N LEU A 102 -1.33 -9.21 -4.21
CA LEU A 102 -2.28 -10.17 -4.79
C LEU A 102 -1.99 -11.60 -4.37
N ASP A 103 -0.81 -11.87 -3.82
CA ASP A 103 -0.44 -13.15 -3.25
C ASP A 103 -0.79 -13.10 -1.77
N ASP A 104 -1.76 -13.88 -1.33
CA ASP A 104 -2.27 -13.82 0.03
C ASP A 104 -1.18 -14.06 1.08
N THR A 105 -0.31 -15.02 0.85
CA THR A 105 0.79 -15.29 1.78
C THR A 105 1.73 -14.11 1.88
N SER A 106 2.13 -13.56 0.74
CA SER A 106 3.02 -12.41 0.69
C SER A 106 2.37 -11.18 1.33
N TYR A 107 1.07 -10.97 1.06
CA TYR A 107 0.32 -9.89 1.66
C TYR A 107 0.29 -9.98 3.18
N GLN A 108 0.01 -11.16 3.71
CA GLN A 108 -0.01 -11.35 5.17
C GLN A 108 1.37 -11.14 5.78
N GLN A 109 2.41 -11.61 5.11
CA GLN A 109 3.78 -11.37 5.57
C GLN A 109 4.10 -9.88 5.57
N CYS A 110 3.68 -9.16 4.52
CA CYS A 110 3.89 -7.73 4.42
C CYS A 110 3.23 -7.01 5.61
N LEU A 111 1.97 -7.33 5.88
CA LEU A 111 1.25 -6.69 6.99
C LEU A 111 1.88 -7.02 8.34
N SER A 112 2.30 -8.26 8.53
CA SER A 112 2.85 -8.68 9.82
C SER A 112 4.22 -8.07 10.10
N ARG A 113 4.96 -7.73 9.05
CA ARG A 113 6.30 -7.16 9.17
C ARG A 113 6.34 -5.65 9.01
N ALA A 114 5.23 -5.06 8.55
CA ALA A 114 5.18 -3.63 8.25
C ALA A 114 5.58 -2.80 9.46
N ASP A 115 6.52 -1.87 9.24
CA ASP A 115 6.91 -0.93 10.25
C ASP A 115 7.15 0.44 9.61
N TRP A 116 6.87 1.47 10.38
CA TRP A 116 6.88 2.84 9.86
C TRP A 116 8.28 3.29 9.41
N ALA A 117 9.33 2.70 9.94
CA ALA A 117 10.70 3.04 9.54
C ALA A 117 11.11 2.41 8.22
N GLY A 118 10.32 1.44 7.72
CA GLY A 118 10.56 0.87 6.41
C GLY A 118 11.54 -0.29 6.35
N GLY A 119 11.98 -0.79 7.49
CA GLY A 119 12.96 -1.88 7.52
C GLY A 119 12.49 -3.14 6.83
N TYR A 120 11.19 -3.41 6.85
CA TYR A 120 10.63 -4.60 6.21
C TYR A 120 10.83 -4.61 4.69
N LEU A 121 11.09 -3.46 4.08
CA LEU A 121 11.32 -3.35 2.64
C LEU A 121 12.77 -3.64 2.24
N TYR A 122 13.64 -3.85 3.20
CA TYR A 122 15.05 -4.15 2.95
C TYR A 122 15.36 -5.63 3.01
N ILE A 123 14.39 -6.47 2.82
CA ILE A 123 14.59 -7.91 2.76
C ILE A 123 15.31 -8.28 1.48
N ARG A 124 16.05 -9.35 1.54
CA ARG A 124 16.72 -9.88 0.35
C ARG A 124 16.09 -11.14 -0.13
#